data_2177a5eda154d1159cf2f82f5aa1c9d3
#
_entry.id   2177a5eda154d1159cf2f82f5aa1c9d3
#
_cell.length_a   1.000
_cell.length_b   1.000
_cell.length_c   1.000
_cell.angle_alpha   90.00
_cell.angle_beta   90.00
_cell.angle_gamma   90.00
#
_symmetry.space_group_name_H-M   'P 1'
#
loop_
_entity.id
_entity.type
_entity.pdbx_description
1 polymer ?
#
loop_
_entity_poly.entity_id
_entity_poly.type
_entity_poly.pdbx_seq_one_letter_code
_entity_poly.pdbx_strand_id
1 'polypeptide(L)'
;RVDRKEKGRMLRYYPTQVLKLAGVRCSYEGNVPELLHECGLTDTPPAYMVLSNHISWLDIFSLDSQLPSRFIAKAEIAKWPVFGLIAQQIGTLFINRSSKRAILRINDDIRGALCNCEAVTIFAEGTTTFGNELLPIKANFIAPACEIGATVQPVILSYKNKGKPTK
;
A
#
# COMPACT_ATOMS: atom_id res chain seq x y z
N ARG A 1 9.61 19.50 14.08
CA ARG A 1 8.89 18.20 14.06
C ARG A 1 7.58 18.47 13.33
N VAL A 2 7.45 17.95 12.11
CA VAL A 2 6.22 18.13 11.31
C VAL A 2 5.07 17.44 12.04
N ASP A 3 3.95 18.13 12.18
CA ASP A 3 2.76 17.60 12.82
C ASP A 3 2.23 16.38 12.03
N ARG A 4 1.67 15.40 12.74
CA ARG A 4 1.15 14.16 12.17
C ARG A 4 0.08 14.42 11.09
N LYS A 5 -0.78 15.40 11.28
CA LYS A 5 -1.80 15.84 10.31
C LYS A 5 -1.18 16.45 9.05
N GLU A 6 -0.13 17.22 9.21
CA GLU A 6 0.59 17.84 8.10
C GLU A 6 1.34 16.81 7.29
N LYS A 7 1.99 15.84 7.96
CA LYS A 7 2.62 14.67 7.33
C LYS A 7 1.59 13.85 6.53
N GLY A 8 0.41 13.58 7.09
CA GLY A 8 -0.67 12.86 6.40
C GLY A 8 -1.18 13.60 5.16
N ARG A 9 -1.29 14.94 5.22
CA ARG A 9 -1.66 15.77 4.06
C ARG A 9 -0.59 15.73 2.98
N MET A 10 0.67 15.83 3.33
CA MET A 10 1.79 15.75 2.39
C MET A 10 1.87 14.38 1.71
N LEU A 11 1.68 13.30 2.46
CA LEU A 11 1.69 11.94 1.92
C LEU A 11 0.59 11.71 0.88
N ARG A 12 -0.57 12.34 0.99
CA ARG A 12 -1.65 12.28 -0.01
C ARG A 12 -1.45 13.25 -1.17
N TYR A 13 -0.82 14.39 -0.93
CA TYR A 13 -0.62 15.42 -1.96
C TYR A 13 0.26 14.93 -3.10
N TYR A 14 1.43 14.40 -2.82
CA TYR A 14 2.38 13.96 -3.85
C TYR A 14 1.83 12.85 -4.74
N PRO A 15 1.25 11.75 -4.22
CA PRO A 15 0.61 10.74 -5.05
C PRO A 15 -0.46 11.30 -5.97
N THR A 16 -1.29 12.22 -5.47
CA THR A 16 -2.32 12.89 -6.26
C THR A 16 -1.73 13.70 -7.41
N GLN A 17 -0.59 14.40 -7.20
CA GLN A 17 0.06 15.13 -8.29
C GLN A 17 0.64 14.19 -9.35
N VAL A 18 1.25 13.08 -8.95
CA VAL A 18 1.76 12.06 -9.88
C VAL A 18 0.63 11.51 -10.76
N LEU A 19 -0.51 11.16 -10.17
CA LEU A 19 -1.69 10.68 -10.91
C LEU A 19 -2.22 11.73 -11.90
N LYS A 20 -2.29 13.00 -11.49
CA LYS A 20 -2.70 14.10 -12.38
C LYS A 20 -1.74 14.25 -13.57
N LEU A 21 -0.43 14.21 -13.32
CA LEU A 21 0.59 14.29 -14.39
C LEU A 21 0.52 13.10 -15.35
N ALA A 22 0.20 11.91 -14.81
CA ALA A 22 -0.04 10.70 -15.60
C ALA A 22 -1.39 10.69 -16.34
N GLY A 23 -2.23 11.73 -16.16
CA GLY A 23 -3.57 11.80 -16.77
C GLY A 23 -4.58 10.81 -16.15
N VAL A 24 -4.30 10.28 -14.96
CA VAL A 24 -5.14 9.30 -14.26
C VAL A 24 -6.13 10.00 -13.36
N ARG A 25 -7.40 9.62 -13.47
CA ARG A 25 -8.46 10.00 -12.53
C ARG A 25 -8.87 8.79 -11.73
N CYS A 26 -8.86 8.89 -10.42
CA CYS A 26 -9.32 7.85 -9.53
C CYS A 26 -10.77 8.12 -9.12
N SER A 27 -11.58 7.07 -9.11
CA SER A 27 -12.88 7.03 -8.44
C SER A 27 -12.86 5.90 -7.42
N TYR A 28 -13.54 6.09 -6.31
CA TYR A 28 -13.55 5.15 -5.21
C TYR A 28 -14.99 4.76 -4.92
N GLU A 29 -15.24 3.47 -4.78
CA GLU A 29 -16.56 2.91 -4.50
C GLU A 29 -16.45 1.96 -3.29
N GLY A 30 -17.49 1.90 -2.47
CA GLY A 30 -17.60 1.01 -1.32
C GLY A 30 -17.46 1.74 0.02
N ASN A 31 -17.60 0.96 1.08
CA ASN A 31 -17.42 1.45 2.44
C ASN A 31 -15.92 1.59 2.73
N VAL A 32 -15.40 2.79 2.55
CA VAL A 32 -14.11 3.12 3.13
C VAL A 32 -14.36 3.27 4.63
N PRO A 33 -13.81 2.41 5.49
CA PRO A 33 -14.00 2.56 6.93
C PRO A 33 -13.62 3.98 7.34
N GLU A 34 -14.37 4.60 8.26
CA GLU A 34 -14.06 5.92 8.83
C GLU A 34 -12.61 5.99 9.33
N LEU A 35 -12.09 4.84 9.76
CA LEU A 35 -10.71 4.59 10.13
C LEU A 35 -9.68 5.04 9.09
N LEU A 36 -10.03 5.00 7.81
CA LEU A 36 -9.14 5.37 6.71
C LEU A 36 -9.15 6.89 6.46
N HIS A 37 -10.26 7.55 6.78
CA HIS A 37 -10.33 9.01 6.77
C HIS A 37 -9.64 9.63 7.99
N GLU A 38 -9.59 8.90 9.11
CA GLU A 38 -9.00 9.35 10.36
C GLU A 38 -7.51 8.98 10.51
N CYS A 39 -6.92 8.24 9.58
CA CYS A 39 -5.49 7.91 9.61
C CYS A 39 -4.59 9.15 9.51
N GLY A 40 -4.35 9.75 10.63
CA GLY A 40 -3.64 11.03 10.80
C GLY A 40 -4.45 12.06 11.58
N LEU A 41 -5.69 11.74 11.97
CA LEU A 41 -6.58 12.64 12.69
C LEU A 41 -6.85 12.21 14.13
N THR A 42 -6.67 10.94 14.48
CA THR A 42 -6.80 10.44 15.86
C THR A 42 -5.43 10.24 16.51
N ASP A 43 -5.38 10.40 17.84
CA ASP A 43 -4.14 10.22 18.61
C ASP A 43 -3.64 8.75 18.56
N THR A 44 -4.52 7.82 18.26
CA THR A 44 -4.22 6.38 18.09
C THR A 44 -5.02 5.82 16.93
N PRO A 45 -4.56 5.97 15.67
CA PRO A 45 -5.23 5.32 14.55
C PRO A 45 -5.14 3.80 14.74
N PRO A 46 -6.22 3.06 14.42
CA PRO A 46 -6.16 1.61 14.47
C PRO A 46 -5.18 1.06 13.45
N ALA A 47 -4.50 -0.02 13.80
CA ALA A 47 -3.66 -0.76 12.87
C ALA A 47 -4.53 -1.36 11.76
N TYR A 48 -4.18 -1.11 10.51
CA TYR A 48 -4.86 -1.75 9.39
C TYR A 48 -3.91 -2.15 8.27
N MET A 49 -4.30 -3.22 7.59
CA MET A 49 -3.60 -3.74 6.43
C MET A 49 -4.51 -3.63 5.21
N VAL A 50 -4.02 -3.00 4.15
CA VAL A 50 -4.68 -2.99 2.85
C VAL A 50 -4.20 -4.18 2.03
N LEU A 51 -5.14 -4.99 1.55
CA LEU A 51 -4.89 -6.13 0.69
C LEU A 51 -5.42 -5.83 -0.71
N SER A 52 -4.54 -5.69 -1.70
CA SER A 52 -4.94 -5.30 -3.05
C SER A 52 -4.37 -6.22 -4.13
N ASN A 53 -5.06 -6.29 -5.28
CA ASN A 53 -4.49 -6.77 -6.52
C ASN A 53 -3.47 -5.76 -7.07
N HIS A 54 -2.65 -6.19 -8.03
CA HIS A 54 -1.56 -5.36 -8.57
C HIS A 54 -1.55 -5.40 -10.10
N ILE A 55 -1.81 -4.25 -10.73
CA ILE A 55 -1.92 -4.10 -12.18
C ILE A 55 -0.77 -3.24 -12.71
N SER A 56 -0.43 -2.16 -12.01
CA SER A 56 0.50 -1.15 -12.49
C SER A 56 1.30 -0.54 -11.33
N TRP A 57 2.45 0.05 -11.65
CA TRP A 57 3.18 0.88 -10.68
C TRP A 57 2.35 2.10 -10.20
N LEU A 58 1.34 2.52 -10.97
CA LEU A 58 0.40 3.58 -10.59
C LEU A 58 -0.52 3.19 -9.42
N ASP A 59 -0.66 1.88 -9.14
CA ASP A 59 -1.46 1.38 -8.02
C ASP A 59 -0.99 1.95 -6.68
N ILE A 60 0.32 2.09 -6.51
CA ILE A 60 0.95 2.66 -5.32
C ILE A 60 0.42 4.07 -5.09
N PHE A 61 0.44 4.91 -6.13
CA PHE A 61 -0.04 6.30 -6.03
C PHE A 61 -1.56 6.37 -5.89
N SER A 62 -2.28 5.46 -6.55
CA SER A 62 -3.75 5.40 -6.45
C SER A 62 -4.17 5.07 -5.02
N LEU A 63 -3.56 4.07 -4.39
CA LEU A 63 -3.84 3.72 -3.01
C LEU A 63 -3.34 4.79 -2.04
N ASP A 64 -2.10 5.25 -2.18
CA ASP A 64 -1.48 6.20 -1.26
C ASP A 64 -2.15 7.58 -1.26
N SER A 65 -2.77 7.97 -2.39
CA SER A 65 -3.57 9.20 -2.47
C SER A 65 -4.78 9.20 -1.52
N GLN A 66 -5.29 8.03 -1.16
CA GLN A 66 -6.41 7.85 -0.24
C GLN A 66 -5.97 7.28 1.11
N LEU A 67 -5.09 6.30 1.08
CA LEU A 67 -4.69 5.45 2.18
C LEU A 67 -3.16 5.46 2.32
N PRO A 68 -2.57 6.56 2.84
CA PRO A 68 -1.13 6.62 3.07
C PRO A 68 -0.67 5.42 3.91
N SER A 69 0.19 4.59 3.33
CA SER A 69 0.59 3.33 3.94
C SER A 69 2.02 2.94 3.57
N ARG A 70 2.60 2.02 4.31
CA ARG A 70 3.87 1.39 3.95
C ARG A 70 3.62 0.26 2.96
N PHE A 71 4.24 0.32 1.82
CA PHE A 71 4.18 -0.76 0.81
C PHE A 71 5.25 -1.82 1.07
N ILE A 72 5.00 -3.03 0.58
CA ILE A 72 6.01 -4.09 0.55
C ILE A 72 6.51 -4.24 -0.88
N ALA A 73 7.80 -4.06 -1.07
CA ALA A 73 8.44 -4.11 -2.38
C ALA A 73 9.65 -5.07 -2.40
N LYS A 74 10.05 -5.51 -3.61
CA LYS A 74 11.28 -6.27 -3.79
C LYS A 74 12.50 -5.43 -3.44
N ALA A 75 13.50 -6.03 -2.80
CA ALA A 75 14.73 -5.34 -2.38
C ALA A 75 15.48 -4.66 -3.53
N GLU A 76 15.38 -5.21 -4.75
CA GLU A 76 16.01 -4.64 -5.94
C GLU A 76 15.48 -3.25 -6.28
N ILE A 77 14.21 -2.95 -5.95
CA ILE A 77 13.57 -1.65 -6.22
C ILE A 77 14.24 -0.53 -5.41
N ALA A 78 14.78 -0.85 -4.24
CA ALA A 78 15.52 0.13 -3.43
C ALA A 78 16.74 0.73 -4.16
N LYS A 79 17.26 0.02 -5.16
CA LYS A 79 18.43 0.42 -5.97
C LYS A 79 18.04 1.19 -7.23
N TRP A 80 16.78 1.30 -7.56
CA TRP A 80 16.35 2.02 -8.75
C TRP A 80 16.53 3.52 -8.55
N PRO A 81 17.12 4.23 -9.53
CA PRO A 81 17.24 5.68 -9.45
C PRO A 81 15.86 6.31 -9.35
N VAL A 82 15.71 7.36 -8.56
CA VAL A 82 14.47 8.08 -8.28
C VAL A 82 13.43 7.24 -7.53
N PHE A 83 12.96 6.12 -8.12
CA PHE A 83 11.93 5.27 -7.50
C PHE A 83 12.37 4.63 -6.18
N GLY A 84 13.62 4.19 -6.09
CA GLY A 84 14.17 3.64 -4.84
C GLY A 84 14.24 4.69 -3.73
N LEU A 85 14.62 5.92 -4.07
CA LEU A 85 14.64 7.04 -3.11
C LEU A 85 13.22 7.37 -2.62
N ILE A 86 12.25 7.48 -3.54
CA ILE A 86 10.86 7.75 -3.19
C ILE A 86 10.31 6.63 -2.30
N ALA A 87 10.52 5.37 -2.68
CA ALA A 87 10.07 4.22 -1.90
C ALA A 87 10.65 4.21 -0.48
N GLN A 88 11.93 4.55 -0.32
CA GLN A 88 12.54 4.70 0.99
C GLN A 88 11.92 5.83 1.81
N GLN A 89 11.66 6.98 1.19
CA GLN A 89 11.07 8.16 1.86
C GLN A 89 9.65 7.89 2.38
N ILE A 90 8.85 7.14 1.65
CA ILE A 90 7.49 6.74 2.08
C ILE A 90 7.50 5.56 3.05
N GLY A 91 8.68 5.04 3.43
CA GLY A 91 8.81 3.98 4.42
C GLY A 91 8.47 2.58 3.88
N THR A 92 8.68 2.33 2.59
CA THR A 92 8.47 1.02 1.97
C THR A 92 9.32 -0.05 2.68
N LEU A 93 8.69 -1.18 2.97
CA LEU A 93 9.33 -2.37 3.53
C LEU A 93 9.91 -3.22 2.40
N PHE A 94 11.22 -3.37 2.36
CA PHE A 94 11.90 -4.10 1.29
C PHE A 94 12.15 -5.56 1.67
N ILE A 95 11.75 -6.48 0.79
CA ILE A 95 11.93 -7.91 1.00
C ILE A 95 12.81 -8.54 -0.08
N ASN A 96 13.78 -9.33 0.36
CA ASN A 96 14.45 -10.31 -0.47
C ASN A 96 13.72 -11.66 -0.34
N ARG A 97 12.95 -12.05 -1.35
CA ARG A 97 12.10 -13.26 -1.32
C ARG A 97 12.88 -14.56 -1.48
N SER A 98 14.21 -14.52 -1.60
CA SER A 98 15.04 -15.69 -1.86
C SER A 98 15.26 -16.59 -0.64
N SER A 99 14.91 -16.16 0.57
CA SER A 99 15.13 -16.96 1.78
C SER A 99 13.94 -16.94 2.73
N LYS A 100 13.70 -18.10 3.41
CA LYS A 100 12.69 -18.20 4.47
C LYS A 100 12.94 -17.20 5.62
N ARG A 101 14.22 -16.97 5.95
CA ARG A 101 14.60 -16.00 6.98
C ARG A 101 14.21 -14.57 6.63
N ALA A 102 14.28 -14.19 5.35
CA ALA A 102 13.84 -12.87 4.90
C ALA A 102 12.32 -12.71 4.99
N ILE A 103 11.56 -13.79 4.75
CA ILE A 103 10.10 -13.78 4.93
C ILE A 103 9.73 -13.60 6.41
N LEU A 104 10.43 -14.26 7.31
CA LEU A 104 10.20 -14.08 8.75
C LEU A 104 10.50 -12.63 9.18
N ARG A 105 11.62 -12.07 8.74
CA ARG A 105 11.98 -10.66 9.06
C ARG A 105 10.93 -9.67 8.55
N ILE A 106 10.46 -9.81 7.32
CA ILE A 106 9.44 -8.91 6.79
C ILE A 106 8.12 -9.02 7.56
N ASN A 107 7.77 -10.21 8.06
CA ASN A 107 6.59 -10.38 8.91
C ASN A 107 6.77 -9.66 10.25
N ASP A 108 7.97 -9.67 10.83
CA ASP A 108 8.28 -8.88 12.02
C ASP A 108 8.21 -7.38 11.76
N ASP A 109 8.72 -6.93 10.61
CA ASP A 109 8.64 -5.52 10.19
C ASP A 109 7.19 -5.08 9.96
N ILE A 110 6.35 -5.93 9.34
CA ILE A 110 4.91 -5.70 9.16
C ILE A 110 4.23 -5.58 10.52
N ARG A 111 4.48 -6.54 11.41
CA ARG A 111 3.92 -6.54 12.77
C ARG A 111 4.33 -5.27 13.52
N GLY A 112 5.61 -4.91 13.45
CA GLY A 112 6.13 -3.69 14.07
C GLY A 112 5.45 -2.43 13.56
N ALA A 113 5.25 -2.29 12.24
CA ALA A 113 4.54 -1.16 11.64
C ALA A 113 3.09 -1.09 12.12
N LEU A 114 2.38 -2.22 12.07
CA LEU A 114 0.98 -2.29 12.53
C LEU A 114 0.85 -1.98 14.03
N CYS A 115 1.74 -2.51 14.89
CA CYS A 115 1.76 -2.19 16.32
C CYS A 115 2.04 -0.71 16.60
N ASN A 116 2.75 -0.02 15.71
CA ASN A 116 2.98 1.42 15.76
C ASN A 116 1.82 2.23 15.15
N CYS A 117 0.68 1.61 14.91
CA CYS A 117 -0.49 2.23 14.28
C CYS A 117 -0.19 2.80 12.90
N GLU A 118 0.72 2.18 12.15
CA GLU A 118 0.99 2.51 10.76
C GLU A 118 0.21 1.56 9.84
N ALA A 119 -0.30 2.10 8.73
CA ALA A 119 -0.94 1.28 7.73
C ALA A 119 0.10 0.53 6.89
N VAL A 120 -0.24 -0.69 6.48
CA VAL A 120 0.61 -1.49 5.58
C VAL A 120 -0.22 -1.95 4.39
N THR A 121 0.26 -1.68 3.18
CA THR A 121 -0.37 -2.14 1.94
C THR A 121 0.41 -3.30 1.34
N ILE A 122 -0.31 -4.37 1.02
CA ILE A 122 0.24 -5.58 0.41
C ILE A 122 -0.46 -5.86 -0.91
N PHE A 123 0.34 -6.02 -1.95
CA PHE A 123 -0.08 -6.64 -3.20
C PHE A 123 0.13 -8.15 -3.07
N ALA A 124 -0.91 -8.85 -2.63
CA ALA A 124 -0.81 -10.24 -2.17
C ALA A 124 -0.51 -11.25 -3.27
N GLU A 125 -0.76 -10.89 -4.52
CA GLU A 125 -0.37 -11.69 -5.70
C GLU A 125 1.15 -11.77 -5.86
N GLY A 126 1.87 -10.76 -5.38
CA GLY A 126 3.32 -10.69 -5.40
C GLY A 126 3.94 -10.42 -6.76
N THR A 127 3.12 -10.15 -7.77
CA THR A 127 3.50 -9.71 -9.11
C THR A 127 2.39 -8.86 -9.70
N THR A 128 2.68 -8.11 -10.76
CA THR A 128 1.67 -7.40 -11.54
C THR A 128 0.96 -8.34 -12.50
N THR A 129 -0.33 -8.09 -12.73
CA THR A 129 -1.19 -8.80 -13.68
C THR A 129 -1.89 -7.82 -14.62
N PHE A 130 -2.63 -8.32 -15.60
CA PHE A 130 -3.48 -7.47 -16.45
C PHE A 130 -4.80 -7.06 -15.76
N GLY A 131 -5.06 -7.53 -14.54
CA GLY A 131 -6.28 -7.23 -13.78
C GLY A 131 -7.53 -7.97 -14.27
N ASN A 132 -7.39 -8.92 -15.16
CA ASN A 132 -8.51 -9.74 -15.67
C ASN A 132 -8.86 -10.89 -14.71
N GLU A 133 -7.94 -11.25 -13.84
CA GLU A 133 -8.05 -12.32 -12.84
C GLU A 133 -7.25 -11.98 -11.60
N LEU A 134 -7.61 -12.58 -10.48
CA LEU A 134 -6.85 -12.52 -9.25
C LEU A 134 -5.97 -13.77 -9.15
N LEU A 135 -4.67 -13.56 -8.98
CA LEU A 135 -3.76 -14.65 -8.68
C LEU A 135 -3.92 -15.11 -7.22
N PRO A 136 -3.45 -16.34 -6.90
CA PRO A 136 -3.52 -16.85 -5.54
C PRO A 136 -2.85 -15.91 -4.53
N ILE A 137 -3.58 -15.59 -3.48
CA ILE A 137 -3.13 -14.71 -2.40
C ILE A 137 -2.10 -15.43 -1.53
N LYS A 138 -0.98 -14.78 -1.28
CA LYS A 138 0.09 -15.28 -0.41
C LYS A 138 -0.24 -14.99 1.06
N ALA A 139 -0.93 -15.92 1.71
CA ALA A 139 -1.39 -15.78 3.09
C ALA A 139 -0.28 -15.46 4.11
N ASN A 140 0.97 -15.84 3.83
CA ASN A 140 2.10 -15.61 4.75
C ASN A 140 2.31 -14.14 5.13
N PHE A 141 1.92 -13.19 4.27
CA PHE A 141 2.07 -11.77 4.54
C PHE A 141 0.86 -11.17 5.27
N ILE A 142 -0.23 -11.92 5.38
CA ILE A 142 -1.45 -11.51 6.10
C ILE A 142 -1.37 -11.96 7.56
N ALA A 143 -0.65 -13.05 7.83
CA ALA A 143 -0.51 -13.63 9.17
C ALA A 143 -0.16 -12.58 10.26
N PRO A 144 0.79 -11.65 10.06
CA PRO A 144 1.10 -10.65 11.08
C PRO A 144 -0.09 -9.77 11.49
N ALA A 145 -0.98 -9.45 10.54
CA ALA A 145 -2.18 -8.66 10.85
C ALA A 145 -3.19 -9.49 11.66
N CYS A 146 -3.40 -10.75 11.28
CA CYS A 146 -4.27 -11.67 12.02
C CYS A 146 -3.77 -11.91 13.45
N GLU A 147 -2.46 -12.08 13.66
CA GLU A 147 -1.84 -12.34 14.97
C GLU A 147 -2.08 -11.21 15.97
N ILE A 148 -2.15 -9.97 15.51
CA ILE A 148 -2.36 -8.80 16.40
C ILE A 148 -3.79 -8.25 16.36
N GLY A 149 -4.70 -8.92 15.63
CA GLY A 149 -6.09 -8.47 15.49
C GLY A 149 -6.26 -7.17 14.68
N ALA A 150 -5.32 -6.85 13.78
CA ALA A 150 -5.42 -5.68 12.93
C ALA A 150 -6.52 -5.87 11.87
N THR A 151 -7.18 -4.77 11.52
CA THR A 151 -8.19 -4.79 10.44
C THR A 151 -7.52 -5.06 9.10
N VAL A 152 -8.04 -6.02 8.33
CA VAL A 152 -7.62 -6.26 6.94
C VAL A 152 -8.70 -5.71 6.01
N GLN A 153 -8.32 -4.70 5.21
CA GLN A 153 -9.19 -4.04 4.24
C GLN A 153 -8.87 -4.52 2.82
N PRO A 154 -9.72 -5.34 2.20
CA PRO A 154 -9.56 -5.68 0.79
C PRO A 154 -9.90 -4.48 -0.10
N VAL A 155 -9.11 -4.27 -1.13
CA VAL A 155 -9.29 -3.24 -2.15
C VAL A 155 -9.04 -3.85 -3.52
N ILE A 156 -9.96 -3.62 -4.46
CA ILE A 156 -9.82 -4.06 -5.85
C ILE A 156 -9.54 -2.83 -6.72
N LEU A 157 -8.43 -2.87 -7.42
CA LEU A 157 -8.05 -1.89 -8.42
C LEU A 157 -8.49 -2.35 -9.80
N SER A 158 -9.04 -1.43 -10.58
CA SER A 158 -9.35 -1.64 -12.00
C SER A 158 -9.02 -0.38 -12.81
N TYR A 159 -8.56 -0.57 -14.03
CA TYR A 159 -8.28 0.53 -14.95
C TYR A 159 -9.29 0.56 -16.07
N LYS A 160 -9.71 1.78 -16.46
CA LYS A 160 -10.61 2.00 -17.58
C LYS A 160 -10.01 3.06 -18.51
N ASN A 161 -10.01 2.84 -19.80
CA ASN A 161 -9.64 3.84 -20.79
C ASN A 161 -10.90 4.49 -21.34
N LYS A 162 -11.07 5.82 -21.12
CA LYS A 162 -12.28 6.58 -21.52
C LYS A 162 -13.59 5.88 -21.15
N GLY A 163 -13.63 5.32 -19.93
CA GLY A 163 -14.81 4.61 -19.41
C GLY A 163 -14.95 3.14 -19.84
N LYS A 164 -14.04 2.62 -20.65
CA LYS A 164 -13.99 1.19 -21.01
C LYS A 164 -12.87 0.48 -20.23
N PRO A 165 -13.04 -0.81 -19.87
CA PRO A 165 -11.96 -1.59 -19.28
C PRO A 165 -10.75 -1.59 -20.22
N THR A 166 -9.55 -1.49 -19.68
CA THR A 166 -8.31 -1.72 -20.43
C THR A 166 -8.17 -3.23 -20.65
N LYS A 167 -7.86 -3.58 -21.90
CA LYS A 167 -7.51 -4.96 -22.25
C LYS A 167 -6.07 -5.23 -21.89
#